data_e9cac072d12ae9299a9f9e2d8fcb9aee
#
_entry.id   e9cac072d12ae9299a9f9e2d8fcb9aee
#
_cell.length_a   1.000
_cell.length_b   1.000
_cell.length_c   1.000
_cell.angle_alpha   90.00
_cell.angle_beta   90.00
_cell.angle_gamma   90.00
#
_symmetry.space_group_name_H-M   'P 1'
#
loop_
_entity.id
_entity.type
_entity.pdbx_description
1 polymer ?
#
loop_
_entity_poly.entity_id
_entity_poly.type
_entity_poly.pdbx_seq_one_letter_code
_entity_poly.pdbx_strand_id
1 'polypeptide(L)'
;MDQQWLNTYREEIGGFSNTIHSFAQGEIARKDYKGISGGFGSYAQRDAAKHMLRLRLPGGRVTPERLHFMAQAVQQYHVPFLKLTTCEAIQMHDLTPDEVPAIMEAAIPCGIITRGGGGDNPRNIQASPLTGVQPGEAFDVMPWAEAATEYLLSICRDIHMPRKLKVAFCNGVDDCVHTAFRDMGFVAQPDGTFKLYIAGGLGGGWRMGILAAESLPAEDVLYYIRGMITTFCQHGNYQNRAKARTRFMQETLGPDKLRRVFLENVAAAKADESLKLHLTPAAISKTGTGTLDDPRAIAQKQPGLYAVAYHPIGGRLIPEKLVQLDNLLSTIPGCECRVAPNETLYIINLTADEAAAVLDATADGAKTLFETSVACIGASICQQGVRDSQSVLQRAVQAVREANIPDGALPKVCISGCTSSCSGHQAAAIGFQGTVKAAPGGKPAPAFAIFLGGSDALGHAHFGDTIGTVYEEQLPALLVELGQAAAAAGQNWQTWSAADPDAVNSIIAKYV
;
A
#
# COMPACT_ATOMS: atom_id res chain seq x y z
N MET A 1 -15.99 17.00 1.14
CA MET A 1 -16.79 17.02 -0.12
C MET A 1 -18.16 17.63 0.15
N ASP A 2 -18.61 18.58 -0.70
CA ASP A 2 -19.93 19.19 -0.58
C ASP A 2 -21.05 18.26 -1.08
N GLN A 3 -22.32 18.64 -0.76
CA GLN A 3 -23.49 17.83 -1.08
C GLN A 3 -23.73 17.71 -2.60
N GLN A 4 -23.37 18.73 -3.37
CA GLN A 4 -23.53 18.70 -4.83
C GLN A 4 -22.58 17.67 -5.46
N TRP A 5 -21.33 17.62 -5.01
CA TRP A 5 -20.35 16.62 -5.45
C TRP A 5 -20.81 15.21 -5.13
N LEU A 6 -21.35 15.00 -3.91
CA LEU A 6 -21.86 13.69 -3.48
C LEU A 6 -23.08 13.25 -4.29
N ASN A 7 -24.00 14.17 -4.64
CA ASN A 7 -25.14 13.86 -5.48
C ASN A 7 -24.69 13.44 -6.89
N THR A 8 -23.77 14.19 -7.51
CA THR A 8 -23.19 13.81 -8.81
C THR A 8 -22.49 12.43 -8.73
N TYR A 9 -21.83 12.14 -7.62
CA TYR A 9 -21.18 10.82 -7.44
C TYR A 9 -22.19 9.68 -7.36
N ARG A 10 -23.37 9.88 -6.73
CA ARG A 10 -24.47 8.89 -6.74
C ARG A 10 -25.02 8.66 -8.15
N GLU A 11 -25.20 9.73 -8.93
CA GLU A 11 -25.60 9.60 -10.33
C GLU A 11 -24.57 8.81 -11.14
N GLU A 12 -23.28 9.08 -10.93
CA GLU A 12 -22.18 8.31 -11.55
C GLU A 12 -22.23 6.82 -11.15
N ILE A 13 -22.52 6.48 -9.88
CA ILE A 13 -22.69 5.09 -9.42
C ILE A 13 -23.85 4.43 -10.15
N GLY A 14 -24.99 5.14 -10.32
CA GLY A 14 -26.12 4.63 -11.09
C GLY A 14 -25.75 4.33 -12.56
N GLY A 15 -25.01 5.23 -13.21
CA GLY A 15 -24.47 4.99 -14.56
C GLY A 15 -23.48 3.84 -14.62
N PHE A 16 -22.63 3.69 -13.60
CA PHE A 16 -21.69 2.57 -13.49
C PHE A 16 -22.40 1.24 -13.24
N SER A 17 -23.53 1.24 -12.50
CA SER A 17 -24.38 0.06 -12.33
C SER A 17 -24.85 -0.51 -13.68
N ASN A 18 -25.30 0.34 -14.59
CA ASN A 18 -25.65 -0.09 -15.94
C ASN A 18 -24.45 -0.69 -16.69
N THR A 19 -23.28 -0.03 -16.57
CA THR A 19 -22.04 -0.47 -17.24
C THR A 19 -21.57 -1.86 -16.75
N ILE A 20 -21.65 -2.13 -15.44
CA ILE A 20 -21.21 -3.44 -14.89
C ILE A 20 -22.15 -4.56 -15.33
N HIS A 21 -23.47 -4.29 -15.46
CA HIS A 21 -24.43 -5.26 -15.98
C HIS A 21 -24.24 -5.52 -17.47
N SER A 22 -24.06 -4.48 -18.30
CA SER A 22 -23.73 -4.66 -19.72
C SER A 22 -22.43 -5.47 -19.92
N PHE A 23 -21.45 -5.28 -19.04
CA PHE A 23 -20.25 -6.14 -19.06
C PHE A 23 -20.55 -7.60 -18.68
N ALA A 24 -21.37 -7.83 -17.66
CA ALA A 24 -21.78 -9.18 -17.23
C ALA A 24 -22.58 -9.91 -18.31
N GLN A 25 -23.36 -9.18 -19.14
CA GLN A 25 -24.11 -9.69 -20.28
C GLN A 25 -23.23 -9.90 -21.53
N GLY A 26 -21.96 -9.49 -21.49
CA GLY A 26 -21.02 -9.62 -22.60
C GLY A 26 -21.13 -8.54 -23.67
N GLU A 27 -21.89 -7.46 -23.44
CA GLU A 27 -22.10 -6.35 -24.37
C GLU A 27 -20.89 -5.41 -24.44
N ILE A 28 -20.08 -5.37 -23.37
CA ILE A 28 -18.88 -4.54 -23.27
C ILE A 28 -17.64 -5.41 -23.21
N ALA A 29 -16.65 -5.13 -24.06
CA ALA A 29 -15.39 -5.85 -24.04
C ALA A 29 -14.61 -5.59 -22.75
N ARG A 30 -13.92 -6.62 -22.23
CA ARG A 30 -13.15 -6.56 -20.97
C ARG A 30 -12.17 -5.39 -20.90
N LYS A 31 -11.55 -5.02 -22.02
CA LYS A 31 -10.60 -3.90 -22.09
C LYS A 31 -11.30 -2.56 -21.82
N ASP A 32 -12.46 -2.35 -22.43
CA ASP A 32 -13.22 -1.10 -22.33
C ASP A 32 -13.86 -0.98 -20.95
N TYR A 33 -14.47 -2.07 -20.44
CA TYR A 33 -14.95 -2.15 -19.06
C TYR A 33 -13.88 -1.82 -18.05
N LYS A 34 -12.65 -2.35 -18.20
CA LYS A 34 -11.51 -2.05 -17.32
C LYS A 34 -11.15 -0.56 -17.32
N GLY A 35 -11.29 0.12 -18.46
CA GLY A 35 -11.07 1.57 -18.57
C GLY A 35 -12.05 2.36 -17.71
N ILE A 36 -13.32 1.99 -17.73
CA ILE A 36 -14.41 2.65 -17.00
C ILE A 36 -14.37 2.26 -15.51
N SER A 37 -14.42 0.97 -15.21
CA SER A 37 -14.54 0.44 -13.84
C SER A 37 -13.38 0.86 -12.93
N GLY A 38 -12.17 1.00 -13.50
CA GLY A 38 -11.03 1.49 -12.77
C GLY A 38 -11.24 2.90 -12.18
N GLY A 39 -11.98 3.77 -12.87
CA GLY A 39 -12.37 5.10 -12.38
C GLY A 39 -13.23 5.05 -11.12
N PHE A 40 -13.96 3.97 -10.92
CA PHE A 40 -14.81 3.71 -9.75
C PHE A 40 -14.13 2.86 -8.66
N GLY A 41 -12.86 2.47 -8.85
CA GLY A 41 -12.14 1.63 -7.91
C GLY A 41 -12.46 0.15 -8.02
N SER A 42 -13.23 -0.26 -9.03
CA SER A 42 -13.62 -1.64 -9.27
C SER A 42 -12.89 -2.26 -10.46
N TYR A 43 -12.70 -3.57 -10.42
CA TYR A 43 -12.20 -4.36 -11.55
C TYR A 43 -12.83 -5.75 -11.54
N ALA A 44 -13.19 -6.25 -12.72
CA ALA A 44 -13.48 -7.67 -12.87
C ALA A 44 -12.22 -8.47 -12.53
N GLN A 45 -12.39 -9.59 -11.85
CA GLN A 45 -11.32 -10.52 -11.49
C GLN A 45 -10.92 -11.40 -12.70
N ARG A 46 -10.05 -12.39 -12.49
CA ARG A 46 -9.72 -13.36 -13.53
C ARG A 46 -10.98 -14.11 -13.97
N ASP A 47 -11.80 -14.56 -13.03
CA ASP A 47 -13.20 -14.90 -13.25
C ASP A 47 -13.98 -13.61 -13.52
N ALA A 48 -14.52 -13.47 -14.73
CA ALA A 48 -15.21 -12.26 -15.18
C ALA A 48 -16.56 -12.02 -14.50
N ALA A 49 -17.16 -13.06 -13.91
CA ALA A 49 -18.39 -12.96 -13.15
C ALA A 49 -18.19 -12.32 -11.76
N LYS A 50 -16.94 -12.23 -11.32
CA LYS A 50 -16.56 -11.73 -10.01
C LYS A 50 -15.81 -10.42 -10.11
N HIS A 51 -16.08 -9.54 -9.15
CA HIS A 51 -15.49 -8.20 -9.09
C HIS A 51 -14.75 -7.95 -7.78
N MET A 52 -13.82 -7.01 -7.83
CA MET A 52 -13.15 -6.44 -6.68
C MET A 52 -13.55 -4.98 -6.56
N LEU A 53 -13.85 -4.53 -5.35
CA LEU A 53 -14.04 -3.12 -5.01
C LEU A 53 -12.97 -2.65 -4.03
N ARG A 54 -12.34 -1.51 -4.33
CA ARG A 54 -11.32 -0.88 -3.48
C ARG A 54 -11.91 0.28 -2.70
N LEU A 55 -11.94 0.14 -1.40
CA LEU A 55 -12.30 1.20 -0.46
C LEU A 55 -11.08 2.12 -0.27
N ARG A 56 -11.21 3.40 -0.62
CA ARG A 56 -10.17 4.40 -0.37
C ARG A 56 -10.23 4.84 1.08
N LEU A 57 -9.08 4.85 1.72
CA LEU A 57 -8.89 5.18 3.12
C LEU A 57 -7.71 6.16 3.20
N PRO A 58 -7.94 7.48 3.25
CA PRO A 58 -6.87 8.45 3.34
C PRO A 58 -5.94 8.15 4.51
N GLY A 59 -4.62 8.05 4.25
CA GLY A 59 -3.63 7.65 5.24
C GLY A 59 -3.87 6.29 5.88
N GLY A 60 -4.61 5.40 5.22
CA GLY A 60 -4.99 4.10 5.79
C GLY A 60 -5.99 4.17 6.95
N ARG A 61 -6.54 5.35 7.25
CA ARG A 61 -7.36 5.60 8.43
C ARG A 61 -8.72 4.91 8.34
N VAL A 62 -8.98 4.01 9.29
CA VAL A 62 -10.25 3.29 9.48
C VAL A 62 -10.85 3.74 10.81
N THR A 63 -11.75 4.73 10.75
CA THR A 63 -12.49 5.19 11.93
C THR A 63 -13.47 4.11 12.42
N PRO A 64 -14.00 4.19 13.65
CA PRO A 64 -15.00 3.25 14.14
C PRO A 64 -16.20 3.09 13.19
N GLU A 65 -16.69 4.19 12.60
CA GLU A 65 -17.82 4.18 11.67
C GLU A 65 -17.47 3.43 10.37
N ARG A 66 -16.24 3.60 9.87
CA ARG A 66 -15.75 2.88 8.68
C ARG A 66 -15.57 1.39 8.95
N LEU A 67 -15.07 1.04 10.14
CA LEU A 67 -14.91 -0.36 10.56
C LEU A 67 -16.27 -1.03 10.66
N HIS A 68 -17.21 -0.37 11.35
CA HIS A 68 -18.58 -0.86 11.50
C HIS A 68 -19.29 -1.06 10.16
N PHE A 69 -19.19 -0.07 9.25
CA PHE A 69 -19.70 -0.22 7.89
C PHE A 69 -19.11 -1.44 7.18
N MET A 70 -17.79 -1.64 7.25
CA MET A 70 -17.17 -2.80 6.61
C MET A 70 -17.59 -4.13 7.24
N ALA A 71 -17.73 -4.19 8.56
CA ALA A 71 -18.22 -5.37 9.27
C ALA A 71 -19.67 -5.72 8.89
N GLN A 72 -20.53 -4.72 8.73
CA GLN A 72 -21.90 -4.93 8.22
C GLN A 72 -21.89 -5.37 6.75
N ALA A 73 -21.11 -4.72 5.90
CA ALA A 73 -21.05 -5.02 4.47
C ALA A 73 -20.56 -6.46 4.20
N VAL A 74 -19.54 -6.96 4.93
CA VAL A 74 -19.08 -8.34 4.73
C VAL A 74 -20.13 -9.37 5.11
N GLN A 75 -20.97 -9.10 6.10
CA GLN A 75 -22.08 -9.97 6.50
C GLN A 75 -23.23 -9.89 5.50
N GLN A 76 -23.65 -8.67 5.13
CA GLN A 76 -24.79 -8.43 4.25
C GLN A 76 -24.55 -8.98 2.83
N TYR A 77 -23.34 -8.80 2.29
CA TYR A 77 -22.98 -9.19 0.93
C TYR A 77 -22.15 -10.49 0.88
N HIS A 78 -22.03 -11.22 1.98
CA HIS A 78 -21.30 -12.49 2.07
C HIS A 78 -19.91 -12.44 1.44
N VAL A 79 -19.18 -11.34 1.67
CA VAL A 79 -17.83 -11.13 1.12
C VAL A 79 -16.88 -12.20 1.66
N PRO A 80 -16.25 -13.05 0.83
CA PRO A 80 -15.50 -14.20 1.34
C PRO A 80 -14.18 -13.82 2.01
N PHE A 81 -13.58 -12.70 1.62
CA PHE A 81 -12.38 -12.15 2.26
C PHE A 81 -12.13 -10.70 1.83
N LEU A 82 -11.33 -10.02 2.65
CA LEU A 82 -10.80 -8.69 2.35
C LEU A 82 -9.28 -8.78 2.15
N LYS A 83 -8.71 -7.81 1.44
CA LYS A 83 -7.27 -7.68 1.26
C LYS A 83 -6.82 -6.30 1.71
N LEU A 84 -5.98 -6.24 2.73
CA LEU A 84 -5.18 -5.06 3.06
C LEU A 84 -4.16 -4.83 1.94
N THR A 85 -3.93 -3.58 1.56
CA THR A 85 -3.09 -3.31 0.38
C THR A 85 -1.92 -2.41 0.70
N THR A 86 -0.84 -2.56 -0.06
CA THR A 86 0.35 -1.69 0.00
C THR A 86 0.09 -0.23 -0.39
N CYS A 87 -1.15 0.14 -0.67
CA CYS A 87 -1.59 1.52 -0.90
C CYS A 87 -2.55 1.99 0.21
N GLU A 88 -2.55 1.30 1.37
CA GLU A 88 -3.39 1.65 2.53
C GLU A 88 -4.88 1.72 2.20
N ALA A 89 -5.32 0.89 1.29
CA ALA A 89 -6.72 0.70 0.96
C ALA A 89 -7.13 -0.73 1.32
N ILE A 90 -8.41 -0.97 1.54
CA ILE A 90 -8.96 -2.30 1.70
C ILE A 90 -9.69 -2.68 0.42
N GLN A 91 -9.52 -3.92 -0.02
CA GLN A 91 -10.24 -4.49 -1.16
C GLN A 91 -11.22 -5.55 -0.67
N MET A 92 -12.47 -5.46 -1.12
CA MET A 92 -13.46 -6.51 -1.06
C MET A 92 -13.40 -7.32 -2.35
N HIS A 93 -13.43 -8.63 -2.26
CA HIS A 93 -13.27 -9.54 -3.40
C HIS A 93 -14.49 -10.42 -3.60
N ASP A 94 -14.56 -11.02 -4.79
CA ASP A 94 -15.59 -11.96 -5.22
C ASP A 94 -17.02 -11.40 -5.23
N LEU A 95 -17.15 -10.08 -5.42
CA LEU A 95 -18.42 -9.38 -5.49
C LEU A 95 -19.15 -9.65 -6.81
N THR A 96 -20.47 -9.70 -6.76
CA THR A 96 -21.34 -9.72 -7.93
C THR A 96 -21.50 -8.34 -8.57
N PRO A 97 -22.01 -8.24 -9.80
CA PRO A 97 -22.33 -6.96 -10.44
C PRO A 97 -23.31 -6.06 -9.64
N ASP A 98 -24.26 -6.66 -8.92
CA ASP A 98 -25.24 -5.93 -8.08
C ASP A 98 -24.62 -5.39 -6.79
N GLU A 99 -23.75 -6.18 -6.17
CA GLU A 99 -23.14 -5.81 -4.88
C GLU A 99 -22.15 -4.65 -4.99
N VAL A 100 -21.44 -4.52 -6.11
CA VAL A 100 -20.44 -3.45 -6.28
C VAL A 100 -21.07 -2.05 -6.14
N PRO A 101 -22.09 -1.65 -6.93
CA PRO A 101 -22.72 -0.34 -6.80
C PRO A 101 -23.45 -0.20 -5.45
N ALA A 102 -24.07 -1.26 -4.91
CA ALA A 102 -24.75 -1.23 -3.63
C ALA A 102 -23.79 -0.91 -2.47
N ILE A 103 -22.61 -1.55 -2.44
CA ILE A 103 -21.57 -1.25 -1.43
C ILE A 103 -21.02 0.17 -1.62
N MET A 104 -20.85 0.63 -2.86
CA MET A 104 -20.38 2.00 -3.13
C MET A 104 -21.34 3.05 -2.57
N GLU A 105 -22.66 2.90 -2.76
CA GLU A 105 -23.69 3.76 -2.20
C GLU A 105 -23.69 3.73 -0.66
N ALA A 106 -23.68 2.53 -0.08
CA ALA A 106 -23.70 2.33 1.36
C ALA A 106 -22.43 2.87 2.06
N ALA A 107 -21.32 3.02 1.35
CA ALA A 107 -20.05 3.52 1.87
C ALA A 107 -20.01 5.06 2.02
N ILE A 108 -20.85 5.79 1.28
CA ILE A 108 -20.84 7.27 1.23
C ILE A 108 -21.04 7.90 2.62
N PRO A 109 -22.03 7.50 3.43
CA PRO A 109 -22.25 8.09 4.75
C PRO A 109 -21.04 7.98 5.69
N CYS A 110 -20.22 6.94 5.53
CA CYS A 110 -18.99 6.75 6.30
C CYS A 110 -17.77 7.49 5.72
N GLY A 111 -17.99 8.33 4.69
CA GLY A 111 -16.92 9.07 4.03
C GLY A 111 -15.95 8.20 3.22
N ILE A 112 -16.36 7.00 2.81
CA ILE A 112 -15.58 6.13 1.92
C ILE A 112 -16.04 6.39 0.48
N ILE A 113 -15.16 7.01 -0.30
CA ILE A 113 -15.39 7.35 -1.69
C ILE A 113 -14.49 6.49 -2.57
N THR A 114 -15.05 5.62 -3.42
CA THR A 114 -14.26 4.73 -4.26
C THR A 114 -13.79 5.38 -5.57
N ARG A 115 -14.36 6.55 -5.94
CA ARG A 115 -13.98 7.31 -7.14
C ARG A 115 -12.47 7.56 -7.19
N GLY A 116 -11.85 7.30 -8.34
CA GLY A 116 -10.40 7.40 -8.51
C GLY A 116 -9.59 6.26 -7.85
N GLY A 117 -10.21 5.26 -7.23
CA GLY A 117 -9.53 4.12 -6.59
C GLY A 117 -8.72 3.26 -7.57
N GLY A 118 -8.95 3.40 -8.86
CA GLY A 118 -8.22 2.72 -9.94
C GLY A 118 -8.02 3.61 -11.16
N GLY A 119 -7.74 3.03 -12.33
CA GLY A 119 -7.55 3.76 -13.59
C GLY A 119 -6.37 4.74 -13.56
N ASP A 120 -6.47 5.78 -14.37
CA ASP A 120 -5.48 6.82 -14.54
C ASP A 120 -5.84 8.07 -13.69
N ASN A 121 -6.13 7.84 -12.43
CA ASN A 121 -6.57 8.82 -11.45
C ASN A 121 -5.53 8.99 -10.31
N PRO A 122 -5.64 10.08 -9.53
CA PRO A 122 -4.98 10.17 -8.23
C PRO A 122 -5.45 9.03 -7.33
N ARG A 123 -4.49 8.29 -6.77
CA ARG A 123 -4.77 7.10 -5.96
C ARG A 123 -5.03 7.46 -4.51
N ASN A 124 -5.31 6.45 -3.68
CA ASN A 124 -5.35 6.63 -2.25
C ASN A 124 -4.08 7.34 -1.78
N ILE A 125 -4.23 8.38 -0.98
CA ILE A 125 -3.10 9.09 -0.37
C ILE A 125 -2.62 8.26 0.80
N GLN A 126 -1.31 8.09 0.91
CA GLN A 126 -0.68 7.32 1.96
C GLN A 126 -0.11 8.23 3.05
N ALA A 127 -0.12 7.77 4.29
CA ALA A 127 0.54 8.41 5.41
C ALA A 127 1.20 7.37 6.32
N SER A 128 2.26 7.74 7.04
CA SER A 128 2.81 6.88 8.08
C SER A 128 1.70 6.38 9.01
N PRO A 129 1.50 5.07 9.17
CA PRO A 129 0.31 4.53 9.84
C PRO A 129 0.22 4.92 11.33
N LEU A 130 1.36 5.14 11.97
CA LEU A 130 1.43 5.57 13.37
C LEU A 130 1.55 7.09 13.54
N THR A 131 1.32 7.87 12.46
CA THR A 131 1.33 9.34 12.57
C THR A 131 0.31 9.85 13.59
N GLY A 132 0.69 10.84 14.36
CA GLY A 132 -0.08 11.38 15.49
C GLY A 132 0.17 10.64 16.81
N VAL A 133 0.77 9.42 16.77
CA VAL A 133 1.00 8.59 17.96
C VAL A 133 2.43 8.06 18.10
N GLN A 134 3.24 8.16 17.07
CA GLN A 134 4.59 7.58 17.06
C GLN A 134 5.59 8.42 17.85
N PRO A 135 6.32 7.84 18.82
CA PRO A 135 7.40 8.54 19.47
C PRO A 135 8.47 9.00 18.47
N GLY A 136 8.94 10.23 18.63
CA GLY A 136 10.01 10.80 17.78
C GLY A 136 9.55 11.30 16.40
N GLU A 137 8.26 11.25 16.07
CA GLU A 137 7.78 11.81 14.81
C GLU A 137 8.00 13.34 14.75
N ALA A 138 8.24 13.86 13.56
CA ALA A 138 8.39 15.30 13.33
C ALA A 138 7.06 16.03 13.65
N PHE A 139 5.97 15.55 13.08
CA PHE A 139 4.60 15.96 13.39
C PHE A 139 3.59 14.98 12.76
N ASP A 140 2.32 15.06 13.21
CA ASP A 140 1.22 14.27 12.64
C ASP A 140 0.89 14.72 11.22
N VAL A 141 1.11 13.87 10.24
CA VAL A 141 0.88 14.15 8.81
C VAL A 141 -0.52 13.75 8.30
N MET A 142 -1.37 13.15 9.15
CA MET A 142 -2.71 12.72 8.76
C MET A 142 -3.57 13.87 8.21
N PRO A 143 -3.60 15.08 8.81
CA PRO A 143 -4.39 16.19 8.27
C PRO A 143 -4.02 16.55 6.84
N TRP A 144 -2.73 16.47 6.46
CA TRP A 144 -2.29 16.73 5.08
C TRP A 144 -2.70 15.63 4.11
N ALA A 145 -2.69 14.37 4.55
CA ALA A 145 -3.15 13.25 3.72
C ALA A 145 -4.67 13.35 3.46
N GLU A 146 -5.46 13.75 4.46
CA GLU A 146 -6.90 13.98 4.32
C GLU A 146 -7.19 15.18 3.42
N ALA A 147 -6.56 16.33 3.63
CA ALA A 147 -6.72 17.53 2.81
C ALA A 147 -6.31 17.28 1.34
N ALA A 148 -5.18 16.58 1.11
CA ALA A 148 -4.75 16.19 -0.22
C ALA A 148 -5.76 15.24 -0.89
N THR A 149 -6.39 14.33 -0.13
CA THR A 149 -7.42 13.44 -0.65
C THR A 149 -8.66 14.22 -1.06
N GLU A 150 -9.13 15.13 -0.23
CA GLU A 150 -10.30 15.96 -0.52
C GLU A 150 -10.06 16.83 -1.76
N TYR A 151 -8.93 17.51 -1.83
CA TYR A 151 -8.52 18.28 -3.00
C TYR A 151 -8.50 17.44 -4.28
N LEU A 152 -7.82 16.28 -4.25
CA LEU A 152 -7.70 15.42 -5.42
C LEU A 152 -9.03 14.79 -5.85
N LEU A 153 -9.95 14.53 -4.93
CA LEU A 153 -11.31 14.09 -5.25
C LEU A 153 -12.13 15.23 -5.87
N SER A 154 -11.99 16.46 -5.39
CA SER A 154 -12.74 17.61 -5.93
C SER A 154 -12.43 17.84 -7.41
N ILE A 155 -11.19 17.62 -7.84
CA ILE A 155 -10.74 17.87 -9.22
C ILE A 155 -10.64 16.59 -10.10
N CYS A 156 -10.88 15.40 -9.55
CA CYS A 156 -10.61 14.14 -10.26
C CYS A 156 -11.43 13.93 -11.54
N ARG A 157 -12.56 14.64 -11.71
CA ARG A 157 -13.39 14.61 -12.92
C ARG A 157 -12.81 15.47 -14.03
N ASP A 158 -12.14 16.56 -13.67
CA ASP A 158 -11.69 17.61 -14.59
C ASP A 158 -10.26 17.38 -15.08
N ILE A 159 -9.53 16.47 -14.45
CA ILE A 159 -8.14 16.17 -14.82
C ILE A 159 -8.06 14.91 -15.66
N HIS A 160 -7.29 15.00 -16.75
CA HIS A 160 -7.00 13.87 -17.62
C HIS A 160 -5.50 13.57 -17.61
N MET A 161 -5.08 12.67 -16.72
CA MET A 161 -3.67 12.31 -16.56
C MET A 161 -3.27 11.14 -17.47
N PRO A 162 -2.01 11.08 -17.93
CA PRO A 162 -1.52 9.95 -18.75
C PRO A 162 -1.58 8.61 -18.00
N ARG A 163 -1.46 8.65 -16.66
CA ARG A 163 -1.43 7.48 -15.78
C ARG A 163 -1.77 7.89 -14.33
N LYS A 164 -1.92 6.87 -13.45
CA LYS A 164 -2.14 7.07 -12.01
C LYS A 164 -1.04 7.92 -11.35
N LEU A 165 -1.43 8.75 -10.39
CA LEU A 165 -0.57 9.50 -9.49
C LEU A 165 -0.66 8.94 -8.08
N LYS A 166 0.45 8.73 -7.39
CA LYS A 166 0.56 8.27 -6.01
C LYS A 166 1.29 9.31 -5.18
N VAL A 167 0.66 9.74 -4.08
CA VAL A 167 1.21 10.69 -3.11
C VAL A 167 1.33 10.01 -1.76
N ALA A 168 2.42 10.27 -1.05
CA ALA A 168 2.67 9.70 0.27
C ALA A 168 3.26 10.75 1.23
N PHE A 169 2.89 10.65 2.51
CA PHE A 169 3.35 11.50 3.61
C PHE A 169 4.02 10.64 4.67
N CYS A 170 5.31 10.86 4.89
CA CYS A 170 6.09 10.25 5.97
C CYS A 170 6.17 11.20 7.15
N ASN A 171 5.98 10.69 8.38
CA ASN A 171 6.04 11.47 9.61
C ASN A 171 7.47 11.74 10.13
N GLY A 172 8.50 11.29 9.39
CA GLY A 172 9.91 11.56 9.67
C GLY A 172 10.61 10.52 10.53
N VAL A 173 9.94 9.42 10.96
CA VAL A 173 10.58 8.35 11.76
C VAL A 173 11.08 7.22 10.86
N ASP A 174 10.17 6.65 10.07
CA ASP A 174 10.50 5.60 9.09
C ASP A 174 9.76 5.87 7.77
N ASP A 175 10.32 5.43 6.64
CA ASP A 175 9.71 5.66 5.32
C ASP A 175 8.89 4.45 4.85
N CYS A 176 8.07 3.87 5.71
CA CYS A 176 7.21 2.75 5.35
C CYS A 176 6.25 3.06 4.20
N VAL A 177 5.96 4.34 3.93
CA VAL A 177 5.16 4.80 2.78
C VAL A 177 5.97 4.98 1.49
N HIS A 178 7.30 4.80 1.57
CA HIS A 178 8.23 4.77 0.44
C HIS A 178 8.31 6.09 -0.34
N THR A 179 8.48 7.21 0.33
CA THR A 179 8.51 8.56 -0.28
C THR A 179 9.55 8.69 -1.37
N ALA A 180 10.74 8.09 -1.17
CA ALA A 180 11.86 8.18 -2.09
C ALA A 180 11.59 7.54 -3.49
N PHE A 181 10.56 6.72 -3.65
CA PHE A 181 10.19 6.11 -4.93
C PHE A 181 8.67 6.11 -5.19
N ARG A 182 7.98 7.20 -4.77
CA ARG A 182 6.60 7.53 -5.18
C ARG A 182 6.58 8.57 -6.30
N ASP A 183 5.40 8.79 -6.88
CA ASP A 183 5.22 9.90 -7.84
C ASP A 183 5.42 11.25 -7.13
N MET A 184 4.97 11.34 -5.85
CA MET A 184 5.29 12.41 -4.90
C MET A 184 5.44 11.80 -3.50
N GLY A 185 6.51 12.13 -2.80
CA GLY A 185 6.78 11.69 -1.43
C GLY A 185 7.21 12.87 -0.55
N PHE A 186 6.38 13.18 0.45
CA PHE A 186 6.61 14.23 1.43
C PHE A 186 7.15 13.60 2.72
N VAL A 187 8.28 14.09 3.21
CA VAL A 187 8.89 13.67 4.49
C VAL A 187 8.82 14.83 5.46
N ALA A 188 8.09 14.68 6.54
CA ALA A 188 7.98 15.69 7.61
C ALA A 188 9.33 15.92 8.29
N GLN A 189 9.61 17.19 8.62
CA GLN A 189 10.83 17.62 9.28
C GLN A 189 10.50 18.32 10.61
N PRO A 190 11.40 18.27 11.62
CA PRO A 190 11.14 18.84 12.95
C PRO A 190 10.85 20.37 12.97
N ASP A 191 11.23 21.08 11.92
CA ASP A 191 10.98 22.52 11.77
C ASP A 191 9.57 22.84 11.22
N GLY A 192 8.69 21.83 11.05
CA GLY A 192 7.33 21.99 10.53
C GLY A 192 7.24 22.06 9.01
N THR A 193 8.32 21.75 8.30
CA THR A 193 8.37 21.70 6.84
C THR A 193 8.34 20.26 6.31
N PHE A 194 8.24 20.11 5.00
CA PHE A 194 8.44 18.83 4.31
C PHE A 194 9.64 18.87 3.38
N LYS A 195 10.41 17.78 3.33
CA LYS A 195 11.26 17.43 2.21
C LYS A 195 10.42 16.74 1.14
N LEU A 196 10.66 17.01 -0.14
CA LEU A 196 9.84 16.46 -1.24
C LEU A 196 10.68 15.72 -2.28
N TYR A 197 10.33 14.47 -2.51
CA TYR A 197 10.77 13.68 -3.67
C TYR A 197 9.66 13.60 -4.71
N ILE A 198 10.02 13.64 -6.00
CA ILE A 198 9.06 13.55 -7.12
C ILE A 198 9.52 12.56 -8.19
N ALA A 199 8.55 12.10 -8.98
CA ALA A 199 8.77 11.29 -10.18
C ALA A 199 9.53 9.97 -9.93
N GLY A 200 9.41 9.38 -8.74
CA GLY A 200 9.85 8.00 -8.47
C GLY A 200 8.79 6.97 -8.84
N GLY A 201 9.14 5.69 -8.75
CA GLY A 201 8.18 4.61 -8.90
C GLY A 201 8.74 3.24 -9.19
N LEU A 202 7.93 2.25 -8.83
CA LEU A 202 8.16 0.81 -9.00
C LEU A 202 7.49 0.26 -10.27
N GLY A 203 7.70 -1.02 -10.54
CA GLY A 203 7.20 -1.71 -11.72
C GLY A 203 8.23 -1.71 -12.85
N GLY A 204 7.85 -2.04 -14.08
CA GLY A 204 8.78 -2.01 -15.22
C GLY A 204 9.44 -0.64 -15.37
N GLY A 205 10.77 -0.57 -15.43
CA GLY A 205 11.55 0.66 -15.47
C GLY A 205 11.44 1.46 -14.17
N TRP A 206 11.62 0.80 -13.04
CA TRP A 206 11.64 1.42 -11.70
C TRP A 206 12.72 2.49 -11.58
N ARG A 207 12.45 3.53 -10.80
CA ARG A 207 13.36 4.65 -10.57
C ARG A 207 13.16 5.26 -9.19
N MET A 208 14.26 5.69 -8.61
CA MET A 208 14.22 6.59 -7.45
C MET A 208 13.66 7.95 -7.87
N GLY A 209 12.97 8.62 -6.96
CA GLY A 209 12.53 9.99 -7.12
C GLY A 209 13.71 10.96 -7.13
N ILE A 210 13.52 12.11 -7.74
CA ILE A 210 14.44 13.24 -7.63
C ILE A 210 14.02 14.14 -6.49
N LEU A 211 14.98 14.67 -5.76
CA LEU A 211 14.75 15.66 -4.72
C LEU A 211 14.30 16.98 -5.36
N ALA A 212 13.05 17.37 -5.12
CA ALA A 212 12.48 18.60 -5.67
C ALA A 212 12.60 19.79 -4.72
N ALA A 213 12.47 19.56 -3.41
CA ALA A 213 12.63 20.57 -2.37
C ALA A 213 13.23 19.94 -1.11
N GLU A 214 14.26 20.58 -0.54
CA GLU A 214 14.83 20.19 0.76
C GLU A 214 13.91 20.59 1.92
N SER A 215 13.22 21.71 1.75
CA SER A 215 12.28 22.25 2.72
C SER A 215 11.18 23.00 1.99
N LEU A 216 9.93 22.65 2.28
CA LEU A 216 8.75 23.38 1.81
C LEU A 216 7.78 23.59 3.00
N PRO A 217 7.16 24.76 3.14
CA PRO A 217 6.18 25.01 4.19
C PRO A 217 5.02 24.02 4.10
N ALA A 218 4.61 23.44 5.23
CA ALA A 218 3.54 22.46 5.24
C ALA A 218 2.19 23.02 4.73
N GLU A 219 1.97 24.32 4.89
CA GLU A 219 0.80 25.02 4.35
C GLU A 219 0.75 25.06 2.81
N ASP A 220 1.88 24.87 2.13
CA ASP A 220 2.01 24.95 0.67
C ASP A 220 1.81 23.61 -0.06
N VAL A 221 1.58 22.51 0.64
CA VAL A 221 1.51 21.14 0.08
C VAL A 221 0.62 21.03 -1.15
N LEU A 222 -0.57 21.67 -1.15
CA LEU A 222 -1.49 21.56 -2.30
C LEU A 222 -0.98 22.29 -3.54
N TYR A 223 -0.18 23.36 -3.40
CA TYR A 223 0.48 24.00 -4.56
C TYR A 223 1.44 23.03 -5.24
N TYR A 224 2.19 22.24 -4.46
CA TYR A 224 3.11 21.24 -5.01
C TYR A 224 2.36 20.08 -5.66
N ILE A 225 1.24 19.62 -5.08
CA ILE A 225 0.39 18.60 -5.68
C ILE A 225 -0.21 19.11 -7.00
N ARG A 226 -0.72 20.35 -7.04
CA ARG A 226 -1.24 20.98 -8.26
C ARG A 226 -0.15 21.14 -9.32
N GLY A 227 1.05 21.59 -8.93
CA GLY A 227 2.20 21.71 -9.80
C GLY A 227 2.59 20.38 -10.44
N MET A 228 2.56 19.27 -9.69
CA MET A 228 2.82 17.94 -10.24
C MET A 228 1.73 17.49 -11.23
N ILE A 229 0.46 17.72 -10.93
CA ILE A 229 -0.64 17.39 -11.84
C ILE A 229 -0.44 18.14 -13.17
N THR A 230 -0.18 19.45 -13.11
CA THR A 230 0.06 20.27 -14.29
C THR A 230 1.27 19.77 -15.08
N THR A 231 2.41 19.52 -14.41
CA THR A 231 3.63 18.99 -15.02
C THR A 231 3.36 17.63 -15.69
N PHE A 232 2.63 16.75 -15.00
CA PHE A 232 2.35 15.41 -15.52
C PHE A 232 1.40 15.44 -16.72
N CYS A 233 0.38 16.31 -16.70
CA CYS A 233 -0.51 16.49 -17.85
C CYS A 233 0.21 17.11 -19.06
N GLN A 234 1.16 18.03 -18.86
CA GLN A 234 1.91 18.69 -19.94
C GLN A 234 3.01 17.81 -20.55
N HIS A 235 3.70 17.01 -19.73
CA HIS A 235 4.94 16.32 -20.12
C HIS A 235 4.85 14.78 -20.03
N GLY A 236 3.76 14.22 -19.53
CA GLY A 236 3.55 12.79 -19.45
C GLY A 236 3.23 12.17 -20.81
N ASN A 237 3.49 10.87 -20.95
CA ASN A 237 3.31 10.18 -22.22
C ASN A 237 1.90 9.58 -22.33
N TYR A 238 1.06 10.14 -23.20
CA TYR A 238 -0.28 9.64 -23.49
C TYR A 238 -0.31 8.53 -24.55
N GLN A 239 0.72 8.44 -25.37
CA GLN A 239 0.76 7.50 -26.51
C GLN A 239 1.26 6.12 -26.11
N ASN A 240 2.30 6.05 -25.27
CA ASN A 240 2.87 4.78 -24.82
C ASN A 240 2.55 4.51 -23.36
N ARG A 241 1.51 3.67 -23.13
CA ARG A 241 1.05 3.32 -21.79
C ARG A 241 2.12 2.66 -20.92
N ALA A 242 3.10 1.96 -21.49
CA ALA A 242 4.21 1.37 -20.74
C ALA A 242 5.17 2.42 -20.17
N LYS A 243 5.25 3.59 -20.83
CA LYS A 243 6.07 4.73 -20.43
C LYS A 243 5.26 5.94 -19.93
N ALA A 244 4.03 5.73 -19.48
CA ALA A 244 3.11 6.80 -19.10
C ALA A 244 3.23 7.26 -17.63
N ARG A 245 4.04 6.61 -16.76
CA ARG A 245 4.20 7.01 -15.35
C ARG A 245 5.13 8.21 -15.22
N THR A 246 4.96 8.99 -14.13
CA THR A 246 5.76 10.18 -13.81
C THR A 246 7.26 9.96 -13.91
N ARG A 247 7.76 8.80 -13.44
CA ARG A 247 9.20 8.45 -13.47
C ARG A 247 9.82 8.45 -14.87
N PHE A 248 9.02 8.25 -15.91
CA PHE A 248 9.53 8.32 -17.29
C PHE A 248 9.75 9.75 -17.78
N MET A 249 9.20 10.76 -17.09
CA MET A 249 9.57 12.16 -17.37
C MET A 249 11.03 12.44 -17.03
N GLN A 250 11.67 11.66 -16.14
CA GLN A 250 13.11 11.71 -15.93
C GLN A 250 13.91 11.30 -17.18
N GLU A 251 13.36 10.39 -18.01
CA GLU A 251 14.01 10.00 -19.29
C GLU A 251 13.81 11.08 -20.36
N THR A 252 12.63 11.66 -20.44
CA THR A 252 12.28 12.59 -21.53
C THR A 252 12.77 14.01 -21.31
N LEU A 253 12.81 14.47 -20.06
CA LEU A 253 13.22 15.83 -19.70
C LEU A 253 14.63 15.90 -19.09
N GLY A 254 15.09 14.82 -18.48
CA GLY A 254 16.20 14.82 -17.55
C GLY A 254 15.82 15.37 -16.17
N PRO A 255 16.54 14.99 -15.08
CA PRO A 255 16.19 15.37 -13.70
C PRO A 255 16.11 16.87 -13.47
N ASP A 256 17.10 17.64 -13.95
CA ASP A 256 17.20 19.08 -13.69
C ASP A 256 16.08 19.87 -14.38
N LYS A 257 15.80 19.56 -15.66
CA LYS A 257 14.71 20.21 -16.39
C LYS A 257 13.35 19.83 -15.81
N LEU A 258 13.17 18.55 -15.43
CA LEU A 258 11.93 18.11 -14.79
C LEU A 258 11.69 18.89 -13.48
N ARG A 259 12.71 18.99 -12.63
CA ARG A 259 12.63 19.77 -11.38
C ARG A 259 12.29 21.24 -11.66
N ARG A 260 12.94 21.87 -12.62
CA ARG A 260 12.69 23.28 -12.97
C ARG A 260 11.24 23.50 -13.43
N VAL A 261 10.77 22.74 -14.42
CA VAL A 261 9.39 22.84 -14.94
C VAL A 261 8.36 22.57 -13.84
N PHE A 262 8.62 21.59 -12.99
CA PHE A 262 7.77 21.32 -11.85
C PHE A 262 7.67 22.53 -10.92
N LEU A 263 8.79 23.16 -10.54
CA LEU A 263 8.78 24.33 -9.65
C LEU A 263 8.18 25.57 -10.33
N GLU A 264 8.31 25.75 -11.63
CA GLU A 264 7.60 26.77 -12.40
C GLU A 264 6.07 26.59 -12.31
N ASN A 265 5.58 25.35 -12.43
CA ASN A 265 4.16 25.02 -12.27
C ASN A 265 3.68 25.17 -10.81
N VAL A 266 4.53 24.90 -9.82
CA VAL A 266 4.24 25.20 -8.40
C VAL A 266 4.08 26.71 -8.20
N ALA A 267 5.00 27.51 -8.74
CA ALA A 267 4.92 28.97 -8.62
C ALA A 267 3.64 29.53 -9.28
N ALA A 268 3.25 28.99 -10.44
CA ALA A 268 1.99 29.35 -11.07
C ALA A 268 0.75 28.96 -10.22
N ALA A 269 0.80 27.80 -9.55
CA ALA A 269 -0.30 27.34 -8.69
C ALA A 269 -0.50 28.25 -7.46
N LYS A 270 0.53 28.97 -6.99
CA LYS A 270 0.45 29.89 -5.84
C LYS A 270 -0.44 31.12 -6.08
N ALA A 271 -0.87 31.35 -7.32
CA ALA A 271 -1.90 32.37 -7.63
C ALA A 271 -3.30 31.99 -7.11
N ASP A 272 -3.53 30.72 -6.78
CA ASP A 272 -4.78 30.24 -6.20
C ASP A 272 -4.64 30.11 -4.68
N GLU A 273 -4.98 31.19 -3.97
CA GLU A 273 -4.85 31.23 -2.51
C GLU A 273 -5.72 30.18 -1.79
N SER A 274 -6.74 29.63 -2.44
CA SER A 274 -7.60 28.57 -1.87
C SER A 274 -6.86 27.25 -1.63
N LEU A 275 -5.69 27.07 -2.24
CA LEU A 275 -4.83 25.91 -2.07
C LEU A 275 -3.89 26.03 -0.85
N LYS A 276 -3.86 27.18 -0.18
CA LYS A 276 -3.07 27.35 1.03
C LYS A 276 -3.75 26.67 2.21
N LEU A 277 -3.03 25.75 2.88
CA LEU A 277 -3.57 24.96 3.97
C LEU A 277 -3.36 25.66 5.33
N HIS A 278 -4.37 25.59 6.18
CA HIS A 278 -4.32 26.04 7.57
C HIS A 278 -4.78 24.89 8.46
N LEU A 279 -3.88 23.91 8.71
CA LEU A 279 -4.20 22.68 9.40
C LEU A 279 -3.57 22.65 10.79
N THR A 280 -4.35 22.18 11.76
CA THR A 280 -3.87 21.88 13.10
C THR A 280 -4.21 20.43 13.41
N PRO A 281 -3.21 19.57 13.72
CA PRO A 281 -3.47 18.20 14.14
C PRO A 281 -4.36 18.15 15.39
N ALA A 282 -5.30 17.21 15.43
CA ALA A 282 -6.14 17.01 16.59
C ALA A 282 -5.34 16.41 17.75
N ALA A 283 -5.49 16.97 18.94
CA ALA A 283 -4.86 16.44 20.13
C ALA A 283 -5.61 15.18 20.62
N ILE A 284 -4.85 14.12 20.93
CA ILE A 284 -5.39 12.93 21.58
C ILE A 284 -5.38 13.19 23.09
N SER A 285 -6.56 13.28 23.70
CA SER A 285 -6.74 13.55 25.14
C SER A 285 -6.76 12.29 26.00
N LYS A 286 -6.93 11.10 25.38
CA LYS A 286 -6.91 9.82 26.09
C LYS A 286 -5.53 9.58 26.70
N THR A 287 -5.51 9.06 27.91
CA THR A 287 -4.31 8.59 28.63
C THR A 287 -4.58 7.23 29.22
N GLY A 288 -3.55 6.48 29.52
CA GLY A 288 -3.66 5.16 30.14
C GLY A 288 -2.70 5.02 31.33
N THR A 289 -2.86 3.92 32.04
CA THR A 289 -1.96 3.48 33.12
C THR A 289 -1.56 2.03 32.86
N GLY A 290 -0.50 1.57 33.52
CA GLY A 290 0.01 0.21 33.35
C GLY A 290 1.07 0.11 32.26
N THR A 291 1.72 -1.05 32.22
CA THR A 291 2.76 -1.40 31.24
C THR A 291 2.39 -2.72 30.58
N LEU A 292 2.73 -2.85 29.30
CA LEU A 292 2.52 -4.05 28.53
C LEU A 292 3.81 -4.40 27.80
N ASP A 293 4.25 -5.65 27.94
CA ASP A 293 5.45 -6.20 27.30
C ASP A 293 5.03 -7.29 26.31
N ASP A 294 4.78 -6.89 25.07
CA ASP A 294 4.49 -7.77 23.93
C ASP A 294 5.10 -7.13 22.68
N PRO A 295 5.81 -7.86 21.82
CA PRO A 295 6.48 -7.31 20.64
C PRO A 295 5.51 -6.69 19.62
N ARG A 296 4.21 -6.99 19.67
CA ARG A 296 3.17 -6.40 18.83
C ARG A 296 2.55 -5.15 19.46
N ALA A 297 2.83 -4.86 20.74
CA ALA A 297 2.35 -3.68 21.46
C ALA A 297 3.42 -2.57 21.42
N ILE A 298 3.15 -1.51 20.67
CA ILE A 298 4.05 -0.39 20.46
C ILE A 298 3.61 0.76 21.37
N ALA A 299 4.47 1.20 22.29
CA ALA A 299 4.17 2.35 23.13
C ALA A 299 4.01 3.62 22.28
N GLN A 300 2.95 4.38 22.51
CA GLN A 300 2.70 5.65 21.86
C GLN A 300 3.39 6.82 22.58
N LYS A 301 3.48 7.98 21.92
CA LYS A 301 3.95 9.21 22.57
C LYS A 301 2.99 9.72 23.64
N GLN A 302 1.71 9.35 23.58
CA GLN A 302 0.73 9.62 24.61
C GLN A 302 0.95 8.70 25.81
N PRO A 303 1.02 9.22 27.04
CA PRO A 303 1.36 8.42 28.23
C PRO A 303 0.41 7.25 28.46
N GLY A 304 0.98 6.03 28.61
CA GLY A 304 0.25 4.81 28.94
C GLY A 304 -0.67 4.30 27.81
N LEU A 305 -0.51 4.81 26.58
CA LEU A 305 -1.21 4.29 25.41
C LEU A 305 -0.30 3.44 24.52
N TYR A 306 -0.94 2.51 23.82
CA TYR A 306 -0.30 1.54 22.94
C TYR A 306 -0.99 1.49 21.57
N ALA A 307 -0.22 1.14 20.56
CA ALA A 307 -0.71 0.64 19.28
C ALA A 307 -0.44 -0.86 19.19
N VAL A 308 -1.42 -1.65 18.80
CA VAL A 308 -1.26 -3.09 18.56
C VAL A 308 -1.13 -3.34 17.06
N ALA A 309 -0.07 -4.05 16.66
CA ALA A 309 0.16 -4.49 15.30
C ALA A 309 -0.53 -5.84 15.03
N TYR A 310 -1.51 -5.88 14.15
CA TYR A 310 -2.11 -7.09 13.63
C TYR A 310 -1.75 -7.27 12.16
N HIS A 311 -0.99 -8.30 11.84
CA HIS A 311 -0.63 -8.62 10.46
C HIS A 311 -1.27 -9.96 10.06
N PRO A 312 -2.43 -9.95 9.38
CA PRO A 312 -2.98 -11.17 8.79
C PRO A 312 -2.04 -11.65 7.67
N ILE A 313 -1.65 -12.92 7.68
CA ILE A 313 -0.67 -13.48 6.74
C ILE A 313 -1.07 -13.17 5.30
N GLY A 314 -0.14 -12.53 4.56
CA GLY A 314 -0.39 -12.07 3.20
C GLY A 314 -1.47 -10.99 3.10
N GLY A 315 -1.77 -10.27 4.18
CA GLY A 315 -2.75 -9.19 4.21
C GLY A 315 -4.20 -9.63 3.98
N ARG A 316 -4.51 -10.94 4.09
CA ARG A 316 -5.88 -11.46 3.91
C ARG A 316 -6.62 -11.45 5.25
N LEU A 317 -7.68 -10.66 5.30
CA LEU A 317 -8.56 -10.55 6.46
C LEU A 317 -9.86 -11.30 6.18
N ILE A 318 -10.21 -12.25 7.04
CA ILE A 318 -11.47 -12.99 6.94
C ILE A 318 -12.63 -12.16 7.55
N PRO A 319 -13.87 -12.32 7.05
CA PRO A 319 -15.02 -11.55 7.50
C PRO A 319 -15.29 -11.68 9.00
N GLU A 320 -15.18 -12.88 9.53
CA GLU A 320 -15.43 -13.19 10.94
C GLU A 320 -14.47 -12.41 11.86
N LYS A 321 -13.21 -12.28 11.45
CA LYS A 321 -12.20 -11.49 12.17
C LYS A 321 -12.55 -10.00 12.16
N LEU A 322 -13.01 -9.47 11.02
CA LEU A 322 -13.41 -8.07 10.92
C LEU A 322 -14.59 -7.77 11.84
N VAL A 323 -15.59 -8.65 11.86
CA VAL A 323 -16.77 -8.55 12.77
C VAL A 323 -16.34 -8.67 14.24
N GLN A 324 -15.44 -9.60 14.56
CA GLN A 324 -14.87 -9.71 15.91
C GLN A 324 -14.17 -8.43 16.36
N LEU A 325 -13.37 -7.84 15.48
CA LEU A 325 -12.67 -6.57 15.75
C LEU A 325 -13.67 -5.42 15.92
N ASP A 326 -14.69 -5.30 15.06
CA ASP A 326 -15.72 -4.28 15.20
C ASP A 326 -16.44 -4.37 16.55
N ASN A 327 -16.87 -5.57 16.94
CA ASN A 327 -17.53 -5.81 18.22
C ASN A 327 -16.62 -5.44 19.41
N LEU A 328 -15.34 -5.79 19.39
CA LEU A 328 -14.40 -5.45 20.45
C LEU A 328 -14.14 -3.94 20.48
N LEU A 329 -13.76 -3.36 19.34
CA LEU A 329 -13.30 -1.98 19.28
C LEU A 329 -14.44 -0.97 19.50
N SER A 330 -15.70 -1.33 19.22
CA SER A 330 -16.87 -0.50 19.55
C SER A 330 -17.01 -0.25 21.05
N THR A 331 -16.41 -1.09 21.90
CA THR A 331 -16.40 -0.94 23.36
C THR A 331 -15.24 -0.09 23.88
N ILE A 332 -14.29 0.29 23.00
CA ILE A 332 -13.06 0.99 23.36
C ILE A 332 -13.11 2.46 22.86
N PRO A 333 -13.37 3.43 23.72
CA PRO A 333 -13.50 4.83 23.29
C PRO A 333 -12.19 5.39 22.70
N GLY A 334 -12.30 6.09 21.58
CA GLY A 334 -11.21 6.82 20.95
C GLY A 334 -10.15 5.94 20.26
N CYS A 335 -10.35 4.62 20.16
CA CYS A 335 -9.52 3.77 19.33
C CYS A 335 -9.85 3.96 17.85
N GLU A 336 -8.89 3.69 16.98
CA GLU A 336 -9.10 3.58 15.54
C GLU A 336 -8.11 2.59 14.92
N CYS A 337 -8.41 2.13 13.71
CA CYS A 337 -7.50 1.27 12.96
C CYS A 337 -6.76 2.05 11.87
N ARG A 338 -5.55 1.61 11.53
CA ARG A 338 -4.69 2.17 10.49
C ARG A 338 -4.13 1.06 9.61
N VAL A 339 -4.45 1.06 8.32
CA VAL A 339 -3.88 0.13 7.34
C VAL A 339 -2.51 0.64 6.92
N ALA A 340 -1.49 -0.20 7.03
CA ALA A 340 -0.12 0.14 6.65
C ALA A 340 0.27 -0.42 5.28
N PRO A 341 1.30 0.16 4.61
CA PRO A 341 1.80 -0.33 3.31
C PRO A 341 2.39 -1.73 3.35
N ASN A 342 2.79 -2.23 4.50
CA ASN A 342 3.24 -3.59 4.72
C ASN A 342 2.08 -4.57 5.01
N GLU A 343 0.82 -4.16 4.76
CA GLU A 343 -0.38 -4.96 4.97
C GLU A 343 -0.69 -5.29 6.44
N THR A 344 -0.12 -4.54 7.38
CA THR A 344 -0.46 -4.58 8.81
C THR A 344 -1.66 -3.67 9.08
N LEU A 345 -2.52 -4.09 9.98
CA LEU A 345 -3.57 -3.27 10.60
C LEU A 345 -3.09 -2.88 12.00
N TYR A 346 -2.79 -1.61 12.20
CA TYR A 346 -2.53 -1.08 13.53
C TYR A 346 -3.84 -0.66 14.18
N ILE A 347 -4.01 -1.01 15.46
CA ILE A 347 -5.10 -0.53 16.31
C ILE A 347 -4.47 0.39 17.33
N ILE A 348 -4.81 1.67 17.32
CA ILE A 348 -4.16 2.72 18.11
C ILE A 348 -5.05 3.25 19.23
N ASN A 349 -4.45 4.01 20.16
CA ASN A 349 -5.10 4.65 21.30
C ASN A 349 -5.69 3.66 22.31
N LEU A 350 -4.92 2.61 22.62
CA LEU A 350 -5.30 1.58 23.57
C LEU A 350 -4.57 1.76 24.90
N THR A 351 -5.26 1.64 26.03
CA THR A 351 -4.62 1.44 27.35
C THR A 351 -3.96 0.07 27.40
N ALA A 352 -3.17 -0.25 28.43
CA ALA A 352 -2.53 -1.56 28.56
C ALA A 352 -3.53 -2.73 28.57
N ASP A 353 -4.64 -2.61 29.29
CA ASP A 353 -5.69 -3.65 29.37
C ASP A 353 -6.45 -3.79 28.04
N GLU A 354 -6.77 -2.67 27.37
CA GLU A 354 -7.40 -2.67 26.05
C GLU A 354 -6.47 -3.29 25.00
N ALA A 355 -5.17 -2.98 25.05
CA ALA A 355 -4.16 -3.55 24.16
C ALA A 355 -4.01 -5.07 24.38
N ALA A 356 -4.03 -5.54 25.63
CA ALA A 356 -4.01 -6.96 25.93
C ALA A 356 -5.22 -7.70 25.32
N ALA A 357 -6.43 -7.13 25.43
CA ALA A 357 -7.63 -7.69 24.80
C ALA A 357 -7.53 -7.74 23.26
N VAL A 358 -6.94 -6.69 22.64
CA VAL A 358 -6.72 -6.66 21.19
C VAL A 358 -5.63 -7.65 20.75
N LEU A 359 -4.55 -7.82 21.52
CA LEU A 359 -3.52 -8.83 21.28
C LEU A 359 -4.11 -10.24 21.27
N ASP A 360 -5.00 -10.55 22.20
CA ASP A 360 -5.70 -11.82 22.30
C ASP A 360 -6.62 -12.05 21.09
N ALA A 361 -7.43 -11.04 20.75
CA ALA A 361 -8.32 -11.09 19.59
C ALA A 361 -7.60 -11.21 18.24
N THR A 362 -6.32 -10.85 18.18
CA THR A 362 -5.46 -10.86 16.97
C THR A 362 -4.33 -11.89 17.05
N ALA A 363 -4.44 -12.90 17.91
CA ALA A 363 -3.41 -13.93 18.11
C ALA A 363 -3.20 -14.86 16.89
N ASP A 364 -4.10 -14.83 15.91
CA ASP A 364 -4.03 -15.57 14.64
C ASP A 364 -3.12 -14.91 13.59
N GLY A 365 -2.65 -13.69 13.83
CA GLY A 365 -1.74 -12.97 12.93
C GLY A 365 -0.30 -13.51 12.93
N ALA A 366 0.56 -12.81 12.18
CA ALA A 366 2.00 -13.08 12.09
C ALA A 366 2.66 -13.08 13.48
N LYS A 367 3.57 -14.03 13.71
CA LYS A 367 4.32 -14.20 14.95
C LYS A 367 5.81 -13.91 14.82
N THR A 368 6.31 -13.87 13.59
CA THR A 368 7.72 -13.60 13.29
C THR A 368 7.84 -12.51 12.24
N LEU A 369 9.01 -11.89 12.13
CA LEU A 369 9.31 -10.89 11.10
C LEU A 369 9.07 -11.47 9.69
N PHE A 370 9.49 -12.72 9.44
CA PHE A 370 9.25 -13.36 8.14
C PHE A 370 7.76 -13.49 7.81
N GLU A 371 6.92 -13.80 8.77
CA GLU A 371 5.48 -13.92 8.57
C GLU A 371 4.78 -12.60 8.22
N THR A 372 5.43 -11.43 8.48
CA THR A 372 4.97 -10.12 8.03
C THR A 372 5.30 -9.83 6.55
N SER A 373 5.69 -10.84 5.79
CA SER A 373 5.98 -10.73 4.37
C SER A 373 4.77 -10.29 3.55
N VAL A 374 5.04 -9.49 2.52
CA VAL A 374 4.02 -8.86 1.68
C VAL A 374 3.86 -9.62 0.36
N ALA A 375 2.65 -10.08 0.06
CA ALA A 375 2.33 -10.71 -1.22
C ALA A 375 1.14 -10.01 -1.91
N CYS A 376 1.28 -9.69 -3.19
CA CYS A 376 0.13 -9.17 -3.95
C CYS A 376 -0.97 -10.24 -4.07
N ILE A 377 -2.17 -9.87 -4.56
CA ILE A 377 -3.31 -10.80 -4.63
C ILE A 377 -3.08 -12.00 -5.55
N GLY A 378 -2.08 -11.94 -6.46
CA GLY A 378 -1.67 -13.07 -7.29
C GLY A 378 -2.57 -13.38 -8.49
N ALA A 379 -2.11 -14.35 -9.29
CA ALA A 379 -2.73 -14.72 -10.56
C ALA A 379 -4.02 -15.53 -10.41
N SER A 380 -4.32 -16.08 -9.25
CA SER A 380 -5.60 -16.75 -8.96
C SER A 380 -6.78 -15.78 -9.08
N ILE A 381 -6.58 -14.50 -8.80
CA ILE A 381 -7.61 -13.46 -8.77
C ILE A 381 -7.31 -12.34 -9.78
N CYS A 382 -6.06 -11.84 -9.80
CA CYS A 382 -5.67 -10.70 -10.62
C CYS A 382 -5.57 -11.05 -12.10
N GLN A 383 -6.24 -10.27 -12.97
CA GLN A 383 -6.15 -10.42 -14.44
C GLN A 383 -4.73 -10.23 -15.00
N GLN A 384 -3.88 -9.44 -14.31
CA GLN A 384 -2.52 -9.11 -14.73
C GLN A 384 -1.47 -10.04 -14.13
N GLY A 385 -1.87 -10.86 -13.15
CA GLY A 385 -0.98 -11.78 -12.45
C GLY A 385 -0.43 -12.86 -13.38
N VAL A 386 0.88 -13.11 -13.30
CA VAL A 386 1.58 -14.20 -13.99
C VAL A 386 1.73 -15.40 -13.06
N ARG A 387 1.96 -15.15 -11.77
CA ARG A 387 2.11 -16.14 -10.69
C ARG A 387 1.16 -15.88 -9.53
N ASP A 388 0.81 -16.93 -8.81
CA ASP A 388 0.02 -16.83 -7.57
C ASP A 388 0.93 -16.58 -6.36
N SER A 389 1.19 -15.30 -6.11
CA SER A 389 2.04 -14.86 -5.01
C SER A 389 1.49 -15.20 -3.62
N GLN A 390 0.16 -15.27 -3.45
CA GLN A 390 -0.45 -15.64 -2.17
C GLN A 390 -0.19 -17.10 -1.82
N SER A 391 -0.40 -18.02 -2.77
CA SER A 391 -0.14 -19.45 -2.57
C SER A 391 1.34 -19.71 -2.27
N VAL A 392 2.25 -19.02 -2.96
CA VAL A 392 3.69 -19.16 -2.72
C VAL A 392 4.08 -18.67 -1.33
N LEU A 393 3.54 -17.51 -0.89
CA LEU A 393 3.80 -17.02 0.47
C LEU A 393 3.32 -18.02 1.54
N GLN A 394 2.10 -18.56 1.38
CA GLN A 394 1.56 -19.53 2.34
C GLN A 394 2.45 -20.78 2.45
N ARG A 395 2.89 -21.33 1.31
CA ARG A 395 3.82 -22.48 1.29
C ARG A 395 5.18 -22.14 1.93
N ALA A 396 5.69 -20.93 1.69
CA ALA A 396 6.94 -20.48 2.29
C ALA A 396 6.82 -20.32 3.81
N VAL A 397 5.73 -19.70 4.31
CA VAL A 397 5.48 -19.56 5.75
C VAL A 397 5.35 -20.93 6.40
N GLN A 398 4.62 -21.87 5.78
CA GLN A 398 4.50 -23.23 6.29
C GLN A 398 5.85 -23.92 6.37
N ALA A 399 6.67 -23.89 5.31
CA ALA A 399 7.99 -24.53 5.28
C ALA A 399 8.96 -23.95 6.33
N VAL A 400 8.93 -22.62 6.51
CA VAL A 400 9.76 -21.93 7.53
C VAL A 400 9.33 -22.31 8.95
N ARG A 401 8.02 -22.44 9.21
CA ARG A 401 7.48 -22.92 10.49
C ARG A 401 7.88 -24.37 10.77
N GLU A 402 7.72 -25.26 9.79
CA GLU A 402 8.08 -26.68 9.91
C GLU A 402 9.59 -26.88 10.14
N ALA A 403 10.42 -26.01 9.52
CA ALA A 403 11.86 -26.01 9.73
C ALA A 403 12.30 -25.35 11.05
N ASN A 404 11.36 -24.81 11.85
CA ASN A 404 11.61 -24.09 13.10
C ASN A 404 12.68 -23.00 12.98
N ILE A 405 12.63 -22.22 11.89
CA ILE A 405 13.54 -21.09 11.69
C ILE A 405 13.26 -20.01 12.76
N PRO A 406 14.26 -19.60 13.56
CA PRO A 406 14.06 -18.60 14.60
C PRO A 406 13.72 -17.23 14.01
N ASP A 407 12.98 -16.42 14.79
CA ASP A 407 12.62 -15.06 14.38
C ASP A 407 13.87 -14.20 14.12
N GLY A 408 13.81 -13.38 13.07
CA GLY A 408 14.92 -12.55 12.62
C GLY A 408 15.97 -13.26 11.76
N ALA A 409 16.03 -14.60 11.70
CA ALA A 409 16.94 -15.32 10.81
C ALA A 409 16.58 -15.16 9.32
N LEU A 410 15.32 -14.80 9.03
CA LEU A 410 14.86 -14.36 7.72
C LEU A 410 14.27 -12.94 7.81
N PRO A 411 14.46 -12.09 6.80
CA PRO A 411 13.77 -10.82 6.72
C PRO A 411 12.33 -11.03 6.25
N LYS A 412 11.48 -10.02 6.36
CA LYS A 412 10.25 -9.98 5.56
C LYS A 412 10.59 -9.99 4.07
N VAL A 413 9.86 -10.75 3.28
CA VAL A 413 10.03 -10.80 1.82
C VAL A 413 8.86 -10.11 1.11
N CYS A 414 9.10 -9.61 -0.11
CA CYS A 414 8.08 -8.99 -0.94
C CYS A 414 7.86 -9.81 -2.22
N ILE A 415 6.66 -10.41 -2.38
CA ILE A 415 6.34 -11.29 -3.50
C ILE A 415 5.31 -10.63 -4.42
N SER A 416 5.71 -10.28 -5.64
CA SER A 416 4.81 -9.78 -6.69
C SER A 416 4.55 -10.86 -7.73
N GLY A 417 3.31 -11.11 -8.07
CA GLY A 417 2.92 -12.10 -9.09
C GLY A 417 3.26 -11.69 -10.53
N CYS A 418 3.79 -10.50 -10.78
CA CYS A 418 4.21 -10.00 -12.10
C CYS A 418 5.07 -8.73 -11.97
N THR A 419 5.50 -8.17 -13.11
CA THR A 419 6.31 -6.94 -13.22
C THR A 419 5.65 -5.67 -12.68
N SER A 420 4.36 -5.70 -12.29
CA SER A 420 3.66 -4.51 -11.75
C SER A 420 4.16 -4.08 -10.36
N SER A 421 4.92 -4.93 -9.67
CA SER A 421 5.56 -4.63 -8.38
C SER A 421 4.56 -4.12 -7.32
N CYS A 422 3.47 -4.84 -7.14
CA CYS A 422 2.46 -4.43 -6.18
C CYS A 422 2.93 -4.57 -4.72
N SER A 423 3.84 -5.50 -4.43
CA SER A 423 4.45 -5.70 -3.11
C SER A 423 5.72 -4.87 -2.87
N GLY A 424 6.28 -4.23 -3.91
CA GLY A 424 7.52 -3.47 -3.77
C GLY A 424 8.80 -4.32 -3.79
N HIS A 425 8.79 -5.46 -4.45
CA HIS A 425 9.88 -6.45 -4.44
C HIS A 425 11.27 -5.88 -4.77
N GLN A 426 11.39 -4.80 -5.55
CA GLN A 426 12.69 -4.19 -5.86
C GLN A 426 13.35 -3.51 -4.66
N ALA A 427 12.56 -3.04 -3.68
CA ALA A 427 13.07 -2.32 -2.51
C ALA A 427 13.12 -3.19 -1.25
N ALA A 428 12.91 -4.49 -1.37
CA ALA A 428 12.98 -5.43 -0.26
C ALA A 428 14.38 -6.02 -0.09
N ALA A 429 14.75 -6.39 1.13
CA ALA A 429 15.99 -7.14 1.40
C ALA A 429 16.04 -8.43 0.56
N ILE A 430 14.90 -9.14 0.45
CA ILE A 430 14.68 -10.22 -0.53
C ILE A 430 13.34 -9.96 -1.21
N GLY A 431 13.33 -9.88 -2.53
CA GLY A 431 12.14 -9.66 -3.34
C GLY A 431 11.97 -10.74 -4.42
N PHE A 432 10.71 -11.05 -4.75
CA PHE A 432 10.38 -12.04 -5.77
C PHE A 432 9.38 -11.47 -6.78
N GLN A 433 9.70 -11.63 -8.08
CA GLN A 433 8.82 -11.22 -9.19
C GLN A 433 8.40 -12.42 -10.01
N GLY A 434 7.10 -12.64 -10.12
CA GLY A 434 6.53 -13.72 -10.93
C GLY A 434 6.94 -13.65 -12.40
N THR A 435 7.49 -14.76 -12.91
CA THR A 435 7.99 -14.93 -14.27
C THR A 435 7.85 -16.38 -14.73
N VAL A 436 8.56 -16.77 -15.78
CA VAL A 436 8.76 -18.12 -16.25
C VAL A 436 10.25 -18.40 -16.44
N LYS A 437 10.65 -19.67 -16.27
CA LYS A 437 12.00 -20.16 -16.53
C LYS A 437 11.89 -21.41 -17.42
N ALA A 438 12.84 -21.63 -18.33
CA ALA A 438 12.87 -22.87 -19.11
C ALA A 438 13.16 -24.06 -18.20
N ALA A 439 12.28 -25.05 -18.21
CA ALA A 439 12.54 -26.35 -17.57
C ALA A 439 13.49 -27.22 -18.41
N PRO A 440 14.09 -28.27 -17.82
CA PRO A 440 14.76 -29.30 -18.60
C PRO A 440 13.83 -29.81 -19.71
N GLY A 441 14.30 -29.74 -20.98
CA GLY A 441 13.48 -30.01 -22.15
C GLY A 441 12.83 -28.79 -22.82
N GLY A 442 13.12 -27.55 -22.33
CA GLY A 442 12.81 -26.28 -22.99
C GLY A 442 11.39 -25.77 -22.78
N LYS A 443 10.52 -26.47 -22.05
CA LYS A 443 9.17 -25.98 -21.74
C LYS A 443 9.21 -24.89 -20.66
N PRO A 444 8.37 -23.82 -20.80
CA PRO A 444 8.28 -22.79 -19.75
C PRO A 444 7.68 -23.38 -18.47
N ALA A 445 8.34 -23.16 -17.34
CA ALA A 445 7.88 -23.55 -16.00
C ALA A 445 7.64 -22.30 -15.11
N PRO A 446 6.73 -22.42 -14.13
CA PRO A 446 6.49 -21.37 -13.14
C PRO A 446 7.76 -21.00 -12.37
N ALA A 447 8.05 -19.69 -12.27
CA ALA A 447 9.27 -19.22 -11.64
C ALA A 447 9.13 -17.79 -11.08
N PHE A 448 10.11 -17.39 -10.26
CA PHE A 448 10.25 -16.04 -9.73
C PHE A 448 11.67 -15.51 -9.95
N ALA A 449 11.79 -14.31 -10.50
CA ALA A 449 13.05 -13.58 -10.47
C ALA A 449 13.33 -13.11 -9.05
N ILE A 450 14.59 -13.22 -8.60
CA ILE A 450 15.05 -12.90 -7.26
C ILE A 450 15.72 -11.52 -7.29
N PHE A 451 15.28 -10.64 -6.38
CA PHE A 451 15.91 -9.36 -6.07
C PHE A 451 16.54 -9.44 -4.69
N LEU A 452 17.77 -8.98 -4.54
CA LEU A 452 18.52 -9.05 -3.27
C LEU A 452 19.11 -7.69 -2.94
N GLY A 453 19.11 -7.34 -1.65
CA GLY A 453 19.81 -6.18 -1.12
C GLY A 453 19.10 -4.85 -1.37
N GLY A 454 17.78 -4.82 -1.54
CA GLY A 454 17.01 -3.58 -1.56
C GLY A 454 16.73 -3.06 -0.14
N SER A 455 16.42 -1.77 -0.04
CA SER A 455 16.05 -1.09 1.21
C SER A 455 14.99 -0.03 0.97
N ASP A 456 14.04 0.07 1.90
CA ASP A 456 13.05 1.13 1.99
C ASP A 456 13.30 2.09 3.18
N ALA A 457 14.43 1.93 3.88
CA ALA A 457 14.76 2.72 5.05
C ALA A 457 14.88 4.22 4.73
N LEU A 458 14.37 5.06 5.62
CA LEU A 458 14.41 6.52 5.48
C LEU A 458 15.86 7.01 5.30
N GLY A 459 16.10 7.77 4.22
CA GLY A 459 17.42 8.30 3.87
C GLY A 459 18.38 7.27 3.25
N HIS A 460 18.03 5.98 3.25
CA HIS A 460 18.86 4.87 2.74
C HIS A 460 18.10 4.00 1.73
N ALA A 461 16.99 4.48 1.20
CA ALA A 461 16.19 3.73 0.23
C ALA A 461 16.97 3.50 -1.08
N HIS A 462 16.98 2.25 -1.54
CA HIS A 462 17.60 1.84 -2.80
C HIS A 462 16.98 0.54 -3.30
N PHE A 463 17.19 0.24 -4.58
CA PHE A 463 16.71 -1.00 -5.17
C PHE A 463 17.78 -2.09 -5.13
N GLY A 464 17.34 -3.32 -4.88
CA GLY A 464 18.18 -4.50 -4.94
C GLY A 464 18.49 -4.94 -6.37
N ASP A 465 19.52 -5.77 -6.49
CA ASP A 465 19.95 -6.35 -7.75
C ASP A 465 19.15 -7.60 -8.12
N THR A 466 18.93 -7.81 -9.40
CA THR A 466 18.34 -9.07 -9.90
C THR A 466 19.46 -10.11 -10.03
N ILE A 467 19.39 -11.18 -9.21
CA ILE A 467 20.49 -12.15 -9.07
C ILE A 467 20.19 -13.52 -9.70
N GLY A 468 18.99 -13.76 -10.19
CA GLY A 468 18.64 -15.01 -10.85
C GLY A 468 17.16 -15.28 -10.86
N THR A 469 16.79 -16.53 -11.20
CA THR A 469 15.40 -16.98 -11.27
C THR A 469 15.25 -18.37 -10.67
N VAL A 470 14.43 -18.49 -9.61
CA VAL A 470 14.11 -19.74 -8.93
C VAL A 470 12.79 -20.32 -9.45
N TYR A 471 12.68 -21.64 -9.57
CA TYR A 471 11.40 -22.30 -9.84
C TYR A 471 10.44 -22.08 -8.67
N GLU A 472 9.16 -21.89 -8.97
CA GLU A 472 8.13 -21.59 -7.97
C GLU A 472 8.06 -22.66 -6.87
N GLU A 473 8.24 -23.93 -7.20
CA GLU A 473 8.21 -25.06 -6.26
C GLU A 473 9.41 -25.09 -5.33
N GLN A 474 10.55 -24.52 -5.75
CA GLN A 474 11.80 -24.49 -4.98
C GLN A 474 11.95 -23.27 -4.07
N LEU A 475 11.11 -22.23 -4.27
CA LEU A 475 11.22 -20.99 -3.52
C LEU A 475 11.10 -21.20 -1.99
N PRO A 476 10.17 -22.04 -1.45
CA PRO A 476 10.14 -22.31 -0.01
C PRO A 476 11.43 -22.96 0.50
N ALA A 477 12.01 -23.90 -0.24
CA ALA A 477 13.24 -24.57 0.16
C ALA A 477 14.45 -23.61 0.17
N LEU A 478 14.55 -22.71 -0.82
CA LEU A 478 15.54 -21.64 -0.83
C LEU A 478 15.47 -20.78 0.44
N LEU A 479 14.26 -20.35 0.84
CA LEU A 479 14.07 -19.53 2.04
C LEU A 479 14.44 -20.30 3.32
N VAL A 480 14.06 -21.57 3.41
CA VAL A 480 14.45 -22.43 4.56
C VAL A 480 15.97 -22.54 4.66
N GLU A 481 16.69 -22.81 3.55
CA GLU A 481 18.15 -22.93 3.57
C GLU A 481 18.84 -21.62 3.98
N LEU A 482 18.37 -20.47 3.48
CA LEU A 482 18.87 -19.16 3.89
C LEU A 482 18.64 -18.91 5.39
N GLY A 483 17.44 -19.21 5.90
CA GLY A 483 17.12 -19.05 7.32
C GLY A 483 17.92 -19.99 8.23
N GLN A 484 18.15 -21.24 7.81
CA GLN A 484 18.99 -22.18 8.53
C GLN A 484 20.46 -21.72 8.61
N ALA A 485 21.00 -21.16 7.53
CA ALA A 485 22.37 -20.66 7.49
C ALA A 485 22.55 -19.45 8.42
N ALA A 486 21.63 -18.48 8.40
CA ALA A 486 21.66 -17.34 9.32
C ALA A 486 21.51 -17.79 10.79
N ALA A 487 20.60 -18.72 11.08
CA ALA A 487 20.41 -19.31 12.41
C ALA A 487 21.64 -20.06 12.89
N ALA A 488 22.30 -20.86 12.04
CA ALA A 488 23.53 -21.58 12.35
C ALA A 488 24.69 -20.64 12.65
N ALA A 489 24.73 -19.45 12.04
CA ALA A 489 25.69 -18.39 12.36
C ALA A 489 25.36 -17.65 13.67
N GLY A 490 24.21 -17.93 14.31
CA GLY A 490 23.74 -17.23 15.51
C GLY A 490 23.41 -15.76 15.28
N GLN A 491 23.05 -15.40 14.08
CA GLN A 491 22.82 -14.00 13.64
C GLN A 491 21.42 -13.80 13.05
N ASN A 492 20.95 -12.55 13.11
CA ASN A 492 19.80 -12.17 12.29
C ASN A 492 20.21 -12.00 10.81
N TRP A 493 19.21 -11.98 9.93
CA TRP A 493 19.43 -11.82 8.50
C TRP A 493 20.32 -10.63 8.13
N GLN A 494 20.04 -9.44 8.69
CA GLN A 494 20.75 -8.23 8.33
C GLN A 494 22.24 -8.30 8.66
N THR A 495 22.57 -8.82 9.84
CA THR A 495 23.96 -8.99 10.28
C THR A 495 24.66 -10.07 9.47
N TRP A 496 24.01 -11.23 9.29
CA TRP A 496 24.61 -12.36 8.58
C TRP A 496 24.83 -12.05 7.10
N SER A 497 23.83 -11.52 6.40
CA SER A 497 23.94 -11.23 4.96
C SER A 497 24.97 -10.14 4.64
N ALA A 498 25.21 -9.21 5.57
CA ALA A 498 26.25 -8.20 5.45
C ALA A 498 27.66 -8.77 5.77
N ALA A 499 27.76 -9.70 6.72
CA ALA A 499 29.03 -10.30 7.13
C ALA A 499 29.53 -11.36 6.13
N ASP A 500 28.62 -12.13 5.53
CA ASP A 500 28.96 -13.23 4.62
C ASP A 500 28.05 -13.23 3.36
N PRO A 501 28.20 -12.24 2.48
CA PRO A 501 27.44 -12.18 1.24
C PRO A 501 27.75 -13.33 0.28
N ASP A 502 28.94 -13.94 0.38
CA ASP A 502 29.35 -15.07 -0.45
C ASP A 502 28.58 -16.33 -0.07
N ALA A 503 28.32 -16.58 1.21
CA ALA A 503 27.46 -17.67 1.66
C ALA A 503 26.02 -17.50 1.15
N VAL A 504 25.46 -16.28 1.22
CA VAL A 504 24.13 -15.98 0.68
C VAL A 504 24.08 -16.28 -0.83
N ASN A 505 25.05 -15.77 -1.60
CA ASN A 505 25.12 -15.99 -3.04
C ASN A 505 25.32 -17.47 -3.40
N SER A 506 26.14 -18.20 -2.63
CA SER A 506 26.38 -19.63 -2.83
C SER A 506 25.12 -20.48 -2.61
N ILE A 507 24.31 -20.14 -1.61
CA ILE A 507 23.02 -20.81 -1.38
C ILE A 507 22.08 -20.53 -2.56
N ILE A 508 21.91 -19.26 -2.95
CA ILE A 508 21.02 -18.87 -4.04
C ILE A 508 21.44 -19.53 -5.37
N ALA A 509 22.73 -19.64 -5.64
CA ALA A 509 23.26 -20.27 -6.86
C ALA A 509 22.83 -21.73 -7.06
N LYS A 510 22.43 -22.44 -6.00
CA LYS A 510 21.92 -23.82 -6.09
C LYS A 510 20.52 -23.90 -6.72
N TYR A 511 19.79 -22.77 -6.71
CA TYR A 511 18.37 -22.69 -7.11
C TYR A 511 18.13 -21.90 -8.41
N VAL A 512 19.15 -21.18 -8.93
CA VAL A 512 19.01 -20.32 -10.12
C VAL A 512 19.53 -20.92 -11.42
#